data_2f8c8a457c3802ff36d7cd691d2dab8c
#
_entry.id   2f8c8a457c3802ff36d7cd691d2dab8c
#
_cell.length_a   1.000
_cell.length_b   1.000
_cell.length_c   1.000
_cell.angle_alpha   90.00
_cell.angle_beta   90.00
_cell.angle_gamma   90.00
#
_symmetry.space_group_name_H-M   'P 1'
#
loop_
_entity.id
_entity.type
_entity.pdbx_description
1 polymer ?
#
loop_
_entity_poly.entity_id
_entity_poly.type
_entity_poly.pdbx_seq_one_letter_code
_entity_poly.pdbx_strand_id
1 'polypeptide(L)'
;MNSLTLLMLLPIIGSIAVAVTPKAKEVLTKQVALATTVFVAGATIAMAMNFQRDNVDLQFVEKYSWIPTFGINFAVGIDGLALVLILMSTILAPIVVLSGWNEAHGGRWSVKTFYILILVLETMMIGVFAATDVFLFYVIFEAMLIPVYFLIGGYGTGERSAAAVKFLIYSLFGGLLMLASIIALYVMSGAQGGHTFDLQALSQLEMSSTTQNFLFLGFFIAFAIKAPLWPLHTWLPDAASSATPGTSVLLLGVLDKVGTFGMIRYCLTLFPEASKTFTPLIMVLAVISIVYGAILAIGQKDLKRLIAFTSISHFGFITMGIFAMTSQGHSGATLYMFNHGFSTAALFIVGGWMIARRGSSTIADFGGLQRVTPVMAWSFFLAGMSSLALPGLSSFVSEFLVLVGTFTRYPVHAVIATFGIVLAALYILIPVQKALHGPTTPGNEGLSDLNLREKVAIAPVMAIIIALGFYPSPLLNVINPASAHVIAQMGFTDPAPTNGDK
;
A
#
# COMPACT_ATOMS: atom_id res chain seq x y z
N MET A 1 17.48 17.58 -5.34
CA MET A 1 16.66 18.08 -4.22
C MET A 1 16.81 17.07 -3.09
N ASN A 2 17.42 17.48 -1.98
CA ASN A 2 17.79 16.55 -0.91
C ASN A 2 17.03 16.87 0.41
N SER A 3 15.88 17.54 0.32
CA SER A 3 15.03 17.87 1.47
C SER A 3 13.70 17.13 1.39
N LEU A 4 13.44 16.29 2.37
CA LEU A 4 12.16 15.57 2.54
C LEU A 4 11.03 16.53 2.88
N THR A 5 11.31 17.52 3.73
CA THR A 5 10.32 18.56 4.07
C THR A 5 9.86 19.30 2.82
N LEU A 6 10.78 19.68 1.93
CA LEU A 6 10.40 20.34 0.68
C LEU A 6 9.60 19.40 -0.23
N LEU A 7 9.98 18.10 -0.30
CA LEU A 7 9.23 17.11 -1.07
C LEU A 7 7.78 16.97 -0.57
N MET A 8 7.58 16.96 0.76
CA MET A 8 6.25 16.93 1.38
C MET A 8 5.43 18.21 1.13
N LEU A 9 6.09 19.38 1.05
CA LEU A 9 5.41 20.65 0.83
C LEU A 9 4.96 20.86 -0.62
N LEU A 10 5.58 20.21 -1.59
CA LEU A 10 5.24 20.37 -3.01
C LEU A 10 3.77 20.07 -3.32
N PRO A 11 3.16 18.93 -2.88
CA PRO A 11 1.75 18.69 -3.14
C PRO A 11 0.84 19.70 -2.41
N ILE A 12 1.23 20.22 -1.23
CA ILE A 12 0.49 21.29 -0.55
C ILE A 12 0.49 22.57 -1.38
N ILE A 13 1.66 22.98 -1.91
CA ILE A 13 1.76 24.13 -2.81
C ILE A 13 0.89 23.89 -4.05
N GLY A 14 0.92 22.70 -4.62
CA GLY A 14 0.03 22.30 -5.70
C GLY A 14 -1.46 22.37 -5.34
N SER A 15 -1.83 21.96 -4.13
CA SER A 15 -3.22 22.03 -3.65
C SER A 15 -3.70 23.49 -3.52
N ILE A 16 -2.84 24.40 -3.07
CA ILE A 16 -3.11 25.83 -3.03
C ILE A 16 -3.26 26.38 -4.46
N ALA A 17 -2.35 26.00 -5.37
CA ALA A 17 -2.45 26.39 -6.77
C ALA A 17 -3.77 25.91 -7.41
N VAL A 18 -4.20 24.68 -7.14
CA VAL A 18 -5.52 24.14 -7.54
C VAL A 18 -6.65 24.97 -6.93
N ALA A 19 -6.57 25.33 -5.66
CA ALA A 19 -7.61 26.11 -4.97
C ALA A 19 -7.84 27.49 -5.61
N VAL A 20 -6.80 28.16 -6.10
CA VAL A 20 -6.89 29.48 -6.72
C VAL A 20 -7.27 29.44 -8.21
N THR A 21 -7.31 28.28 -8.88
CA THR A 21 -7.76 28.19 -10.27
C THR A 21 -9.21 28.69 -10.41
N PRO A 22 -9.61 29.37 -11.48
CA PRO A 22 -10.99 29.79 -11.69
C PRO A 22 -11.94 28.57 -11.78
N LYS A 23 -13.11 28.64 -11.13
CA LYS A 23 -14.09 27.54 -11.15
C LYS A 23 -14.52 27.11 -12.56
N ALA A 24 -14.56 28.05 -13.51
CA ALA A 24 -14.92 27.78 -14.91
C ALA A 24 -13.82 27.04 -15.69
N LYS A 25 -12.58 26.97 -15.18
CA LYS A 25 -11.43 26.37 -15.87
C LYS A 25 -11.08 25.00 -15.29
N GLU A 26 -12.02 24.06 -15.37
CA GLU A 26 -11.85 22.70 -14.82
C GLU A 26 -10.63 21.97 -15.40
N VAL A 27 -10.40 22.09 -16.72
CA VAL A 27 -9.23 21.47 -17.37
C VAL A 27 -7.91 22.01 -16.80
N LEU A 28 -7.84 23.31 -16.53
CA LEU A 28 -6.65 23.89 -15.88
C LEU A 28 -6.42 23.31 -14.48
N THR A 29 -7.50 23.13 -13.69
CA THR A 29 -7.43 22.49 -12.38
C THR A 29 -6.79 21.08 -12.46
N LYS A 30 -7.24 20.27 -13.41
CA LYS A 30 -6.71 18.91 -13.66
C LYS A 30 -5.25 18.94 -14.12
N GLN A 31 -4.90 19.90 -15.01
CA GLN A 31 -3.53 20.08 -15.50
C GLN A 31 -2.57 20.51 -14.40
N VAL A 32 -2.97 21.42 -13.52
CA VAL A 32 -2.16 21.86 -12.36
C VAL A 32 -1.93 20.69 -11.40
N ALA A 33 -2.96 19.91 -11.09
CA ALA A 33 -2.82 18.73 -10.25
C ALA A 33 -1.87 17.69 -10.88
N LEU A 34 -2.02 17.41 -12.18
CA LEU A 34 -1.15 16.48 -12.89
C LEU A 34 0.30 16.99 -12.92
N ALA A 35 0.51 18.24 -13.24
CA ALA A 35 1.87 18.84 -13.28
C ALA A 35 2.54 18.76 -11.90
N THR A 36 1.79 19.03 -10.83
CA THR A 36 2.30 18.91 -9.45
C THR A 36 2.73 17.49 -9.14
N THR A 37 1.87 16.50 -9.36
CA THR A 37 2.17 15.09 -9.04
C THR A 37 3.32 14.55 -9.91
N VAL A 38 3.41 14.92 -11.19
CA VAL A 38 4.54 14.58 -12.06
C VAL A 38 5.85 15.21 -11.55
N PHE A 39 5.80 16.47 -11.10
CA PHE A 39 6.97 17.14 -10.54
C PHE A 39 7.43 16.49 -9.24
N VAL A 40 6.50 16.11 -8.35
CA VAL A 40 6.80 15.38 -7.12
C VAL A 40 7.43 14.02 -7.43
N ALA A 41 6.88 13.26 -8.37
CA ALA A 41 7.46 11.99 -8.80
C ALA A 41 8.88 12.16 -9.35
N GLY A 42 9.11 13.16 -10.20
CA GLY A 42 10.44 13.49 -10.73
C GLY A 42 11.43 13.87 -9.63
N ALA A 43 11.00 14.68 -8.65
CA ALA A 43 11.81 15.06 -7.50
C ALA A 43 12.16 13.84 -6.61
N THR A 44 11.22 12.92 -6.41
CA THR A 44 11.46 11.67 -5.66
C THR A 44 12.44 10.76 -6.38
N ILE A 45 12.32 10.62 -7.69
CA ILE A 45 13.28 9.85 -8.51
C ILE A 45 14.68 10.48 -8.41
N ALA A 46 14.79 11.81 -8.51
CA ALA A 46 16.06 12.51 -8.35
C ALA A 46 16.66 12.31 -6.94
N MET A 47 15.84 12.28 -5.89
CA MET A 47 16.28 11.94 -4.54
C MET A 47 16.78 10.49 -4.46
N ALA A 48 16.08 9.55 -5.05
CA ALA A 48 16.47 8.14 -5.09
C ALA A 48 17.81 7.91 -5.82
N MET A 49 18.13 8.71 -6.82
CA MET A 49 19.43 8.63 -7.51
C MET A 49 20.60 9.07 -6.62
N ASN A 50 20.35 9.90 -5.59
CA ASN A 50 21.34 10.34 -4.62
C ASN A 50 21.37 9.49 -3.35
N PHE A 51 20.52 8.47 -3.25
CA PHE A 51 20.43 7.59 -2.09
C PHE A 51 21.61 6.59 -2.08
N GLN A 52 22.28 6.49 -0.94
CA GLN A 52 23.41 5.56 -0.72
C GLN A 52 22.86 4.20 -0.32
N ARG A 53 22.90 3.24 -1.23
CA ARG A 53 22.25 1.91 -1.07
C ARG A 53 22.86 1.05 0.03
N ASP A 54 24.18 1.18 0.23
CA ASP A 54 24.93 0.37 1.20
C ASP A 54 24.91 0.97 2.62
N ASN A 55 24.39 2.19 2.78
CA ASN A 55 24.22 2.83 4.08
C ASN A 55 22.84 2.46 4.65
N VAL A 56 22.82 1.76 5.77
CA VAL A 56 21.62 1.32 6.50
C VAL A 56 21.03 2.39 7.41
N ASP A 57 21.78 3.45 7.69
CA ASP A 57 21.32 4.56 8.49
C ASP A 57 20.28 5.41 7.75
N LEU A 58 19.51 6.18 8.52
CA LEU A 58 18.58 7.12 7.95
C LEU A 58 19.30 8.21 7.15
N GLN A 59 18.83 8.48 5.95
CA GLN A 59 19.33 9.49 5.04
C GLN A 59 18.34 10.63 4.87
N PHE A 60 18.83 11.78 4.40
CA PHE A 60 18.04 13.01 4.22
C PHE A 60 17.33 13.43 5.52
N VAL A 61 18.01 13.24 6.65
CA VAL A 61 17.45 13.51 7.98
C VAL A 61 17.26 15.00 8.19
N GLU A 62 16.06 15.38 8.60
CA GLU A 62 15.71 16.74 9.01
C GLU A 62 14.97 16.68 10.33
N LYS A 63 15.34 17.55 11.29
CA LYS A 63 14.71 17.60 12.62
C LYS A 63 14.51 19.04 13.04
N TYR A 64 13.26 19.41 13.29
CA TYR A 64 12.83 20.72 13.77
C TYR A 64 11.98 20.56 15.00
N SER A 65 12.22 21.37 16.04
CA SER A 65 11.36 21.37 17.23
C SER A 65 9.96 21.86 16.87
N TRP A 66 8.94 21.02 17.11
CA TRP A 66 7.53 21.37 16.79
C TRP A 66 6.76 21.77 18.03
N ILE A 67 6.71 20.91 19.06
CA ILE A 67 6.05 21.21 20.34
C ILE A 67 7.06 20.95 21.47
N PRO A 68 7.87 21.97 21.82
CA PRO A 68 9.00 21.80 22.77
C PRO A 68 8.57 21.31 24.15
N THR A 69 7.40 21.72 24.63
CA THR A 69 6.86 21.36 25.96
C THR A 69 6.72 19.84 26.12
N PHE A 70 6.46 19.11 25.06
CA PHE A 70 6.34 17.65 25.06
C PHE A 70 7.53 16.93 24.39
N GLY A 71 8.55 17.66 23.95
CA GLY A 71 9.67 17.08 23.23
C GLY A 71 9.31 16.52 21.85
N ILE A 72 8.18 16.96 21.26
CA ILE A 72 7.73 16.53 19.94
C ILE A 72 8.48 17.29 18.86
N ASN A 73 9.02 16.56 17.89
CA ASN A 73 9.75 17.11 16.77
C ASN A 73 9.08 16.82 15.43
N PHE A 74 9.16 17.77 14.52
CA PHE A 74 9.00 17.45 13.11
C PHE A 74 10.33 16.82 12.67
N ALA A 75 10.38 15.50 12.70
CA ALA A 75 11.57 14.74 12.38
C ALA A 75 11.28 13.74 11.26
N VAL A 76 12.02 13.86 10.18
CA VAL A 76 11.88 13.02 8.98
C VAL A 76 13.24 12.49 8.55
N GLY A 77 13.25 11.30 7.97
CA GLY A 77 14.43 10.63 7.45
C GLY A 77 14.00 9.33 6.77
N ILE A 78 14.75 8.84 5.81
CA ILE A 78 14.40 7.63 5.07
C ILE A 78 15.56 6.63 5.03
N ASP A 79 15.20 5.37 5.11
CA ASP A 79 16.04 4.23 4.75
C ASP A 79 15.58 3.61 3.42
N GLY A 80 16.15 2.49 3.03
CA GLY A 80 15.78 1.82 1.79
C GLY A 80 14.32 1.37 1.73
N LEU A 81 13.71 0.99 2.87
CA LEU A 81 12.31 0.57 2.94
C LEU A 81 11.37 1.75 2.69
N ALA A 82 11.60 2.86 3.39
CA ALA A 82 10.82 4.08 3.25
C ALA A 82 10.95 4.67 1.83
N LEU A 83 12.18 4.69 1.27
CA LEU A 83 12.43 5.20 -0.08
C LEU A 83 11.59 4.47 -1.13
N VAL A 84 11.56 3.14 -1.09
CA VAL A 84 10.81 2.32 -2.06
C VAL A 84 9.30 2.60 -1.99
N LEU A 85 8.75 2.79 -0.79
CA LEU A 85 7.33 3.09 -0.59
C LEU A 85 6.97 4.54 -0.97
N ILE A 86 7.86 5.50 -0.73
CA ILE A 86 7.68 6.87 -1.21
C ILE A 86 7.76 6.94 -2.74
N LEU A 87 8.70 6.23 -3.37
CA LEU A 87 8.76 6.10 -4.83
C LEU A 87 7.47 5.53 -5.41
N MET A 88 6.96 4.44 -4.84
CA MET A 88 5.69 3.85 -5.25
C MET A 88 4.55 4.87 -5.17
N SER A 89 4.44 5.56 -4.03
CA SER A 89 3.36 6.51 -3.77
C SER A 89 3.37 7.67 -4.77
N THR A 90 4.55 8.26 -4.98
CA THR A 90 4.72 9.44 -5.85
C THR A 90 4.63 9.09 -7.34
N ILE A 91 4.98 7.88 -7.76
CA ILE A 91 4.79 7.41 -9.14
C ILE A 91 3.30 7.10 -9.41
N LEU A 92 2.58 6.53 -8.43
CA LEU A 92 1.15 6.23 -8.59
C LEU A 92 0.28 7.48 -8.62
N ALA A 93 0.63 8.56 -7.92
CA ALA A 93 -0.18 9.78 -7.85
C ALA A 93 -0.49 10.41 -9.23
N PRO A 94 0.48 10.70 -10.12
CA PRO A 94 0.18 11.21 -11.45
C PRO A 94 -0.59 10.22 -12.32
N ILE A 95 -0.37 8.92 -12.15
CA ILE A 95 -1.11 7.87 -12.85
C ILE A 95 -2.60 7.93 -12.44
N VAL A 96 -2.89 8.06 -11.14
CA VAL A 96 -4.26 8.20 -10.62
C VAL A 96 -4.91 9.47 -11.15
N VAL A 97 -4.23 10.60 -11.14
CA VAL A 97 -4.75 11.87 -11.69
C VAL A 97 -5.06 11.74 -13.18
N LEU A 98 -4.18 11.11 -13.96
CA LEU A 98 -4.34 10.96 -15.40
C LEU A 98 -5.40 9.92 -15.78
N SER A 99 -5.44 8.77 -15.09
CA SER A 99 -6.39 7.69 -15.32
C SER A 99 -7.81 8.10 -14.92
N GLY A 100 -7.93 8.76 -13.76
CA GLY A 100 -9.19 9.20 -13.15
C GLY A 100 -9.64 10.60 -13.59
N TRP A 101 -9.28 11.08 -14.79
CA TRP A 101 -9.51 12.44 -15.26
C TRP A 101 -10.94 12.96 -15.10
N ASN A 102 -11.92 12.06 -15.16
CA ASN A 102 -13.35 12.38 -15.09
C ASN A 102 -14.03 11.79 -13.84
N GLU A 103 -13.31 11.16 -12.92
CA GLU A 103 -13.88 10.49 -11.74
C GLU A 103 -14.54 11.45 -10.75
N ALA A 104 -14.13 12.72 -10.74
CA ALA A 104 -14.72 13.74 -9.88
C ALA A 104 -16.12 14.18 -10.31
N HIS A 105 -16.53 13.89 -11.57
CA HIS A 105 -17.84 14.27 -12.09
C HIS A 105 -18.96 13.47 -11.42
N GLY A 106 -20.04 14.15 -11.06
CA GLY A 106 -21.16 13.53 -10.33
C GLY A 106 -20.90 13.33 -8.83
N GLY A 107 -19.73 13.75 -8.31
CA GLY A 107 -19.45 13.79 -6.90
C GLY A 107 -20.25 14.85 -6.14
N ARG A 108 -20.28 14.72 -4.80
CA ARG A 108 -20.98 15.65 -3.90
C ARG A 108 -20.39 17.06 -3.93
N TRP A 109 -19.06 17.17 -4.16
CA TRP A 109 -18.34 18.43 -4.16
C TRP A 109 -17.67 18.69 -5.51
N SER A 110 -17.02 19.85 -5.62
CA SER A 110 -16.40 20.30 -6.87
C SER A 110 -15.21 19.41 -7.28
N VAL A 111 -14.90 19.43 -8.57
CA VAL A 111 -13.70 18.81 -9.16
C VAL A 111 -12.41 19.33 -8.48
N LYS A 112 -12.38 20.62 -8.10
CA LYS A 112 -11.26 21.21 -7.36
C LYS A 112 -11.03 20.48 -6.02
N THR A 113 -12.10 20.27 -5.26
CA THR A 113 -12.03 19.60 -3.96
C THR A 113 -11.45 18.19 -4.10
N PHE A 114 -11.83 17.46 -5.15
CA PHE A 114 -11.29 16.13 -5.44
C PHE A 114 -9.76 16.15 -5.58
N TYR A 115 -9.23 17.04 -6.43
CA TYR A 115 -7.79 17.12 -6.64
C TYR A 115 -7.03 17.70 -5.45
N ILE A 116 -7.61 18.64 -4.70
CA ILE A 116 -7.03 19.11 -3.43
C ILE A 116 -6.88 17.95 -2.44
N LEU A 117 -7.91 17.11 -2.29
CA LEU A 117 -7.86 15.95 -1.40
C LEU A 117 -6.78 14.94 -1.82
N ILE A 118 -6.61 14.70 -3.13
CA ILE A 118 -5.54 13.84 -3.65
C ILE A 118 -4.16 14.41 -3.32
N LEU A 119 -3.92 15.69 -3.57
CA LEU A 119 -2.62 16.34 -3.32
C LEU A 119 -2.29 16.40 -1.81
N VAL A 120 -3.27 16.71 -0.98
CA VAL A 120 -3.11 16.67 0.48
C VAL A 120 -2.79 15.25 0.94
N LEU A 121 -3.46 14.24 0.38
CA LEU A 121 -3.18 12.84 0.68
C LEU A 121 -1.77 12.44 0.22
N GLU A 122 -1.29 12.91 -0.93
CA GLU A 122 0.08 12.66 -1.41
C GLU A 122 1.14 13.20 -0.43
N THR A 123 0.95 14.41 0.13
CA THR A 123 1.80 14.92 1.20
C THR A 123 1.85 13.96 2.40
N MET A 124 0.69 13.48 2.82
CA MET A 124 0.60 12.58 3.98
C MET A 124 1.21 11.21 3.70
N MET A 125 1.07 10.69 2.46
CA MET A 125 1.72 9.44 2.04
C MET A 125 3.25 9.54 2.09
N ILE A 126 3.83 10.67 1.64
CA ILE A 126 5.28 10.89 1.77
C ILE A 126 5.68 11.00 3.23
N GLY A 127 4.95 11.80 4.01
CA GLY A 127 5.27 12.08 5.40
C GLY A 127 5.18 10.87 6.32
N VAL A 128 4.19 9.99 6.12
CA VAL A 128 4.01 8.82 6.99
C VAL A 128 5.13 7.79 6.83
N PHE A 129 5.71 7.66 5.63
CA PHE A 129 6.87 6.80 5.41
C PHE A 129 8.19 7.47 5.83
N ALA A 130 8.25 8.80 5.86
CA ALA A 130 9.44 9.56 6.23
C ALA A 130 9.54 9.89 7.73
N ALA A 131 8.46 9.82 8.49
CA ALA A 131 8.44 10.22 9.91
C ALA A 131 9.34 9.34 10.77
N THR A 132 10.21 9.97 11.56
CA THR A 132 11.13 9.33 12.52
C THR A 132 10.79 9.67 13.97
N ASP A 133 9.90 10.62 14.21
CA ASP A 133 9.24 10.89 15.48
C ASP A 133 7.92 10.11 15.53
N VAL A 134 7.71 9.31 16.58
CA VAL A 134 6.57 8.39 16.70
C VAL A 134 5.23 9.15 16.81
N PHE A 135 5.24 10.34 17.42
CA PHE A 135 4.04 11.17 17.51
C PHE A 135 3.73 11.84 16.17
N LEU A 136 4.75 12.31 15.44
CA LEU A 136 4.57 12.85 14.08
C LEU A 136 3.99 11.77 13.15
N PHE A 137 4.52 10.55 13.22
CA PHE A 137 3.96 9.42 12.48
C PHE A 137 2.48 9.22 12.80
N TYR A 138 2.13 9.18 14.09
CA TYR A 138 0.74 9.01 14.53
C TYR A 138 -0.18 10.11 13.98
N VAL A 139 0.24 11.36 14.08
CA VAL A 139 -0.56 12.50 13.59
C VAL A 139 -0.82 12.37 12.08
N ILE A 140 0.20 12.04 11.29
CA ILE A 140 0.04 11.86 9.84
C ILE A 140 -0.79 10.62 9.53
N PHE A 141 -0.58 9.51 10.26
CA PHE A 141 -1.32 8.25 10.12
C PHE A 141 -2.83 8.45 10.32
N GLU A 142 -3.22 9.27 11.31
CA GLU A 142 -4.62 9.61 11.55
C GLU A 142 -5.14 10.69 10.60
N ALA A 143 -4.35 11.72 10.32
CA ALA A 143 -4.76 12.82 9.45
C ALA A 143 -5.09 12.37 8.02
N MET A 144 -4.41 11.34 7.50
CA MET A 144 -4.69 10.78 6.17
C MET A 144 -6.09 10.15 6.04
N LEU A 145 -6.75 9.81 7.16
CA LEU A 145 -8.12 9.33 7.14
C LEU A 145 -9.10 10.39 6.62
N ILE A 146 -8.82 11.66 6.88
CA ILE A 146 -9.69 12.79 6.51
C ILE A 146 -9.87 12.87 4.98
N PRO A 147 -8.81 13.04 4.17
CA PRO A 147 -8.98 13.09 2.72
C PRO A 147 -9.59 11.81 2.15
N VAL A 148 -9.23 10.63 2.67
CA VAL A 148 -9.78 9.36 2.20
C VAL A 148 -11.26 9.22 2.51
N TYR A 149 -11.70 9.59 3.72
CA TYR A 149 -13.11 9.62 4.09
C TYR A 149 -13.93 10.48 3.13
N PHE A 150 -13.42 11.66 2.80
CA PHE A 150 -14.10 12.56 1.86
C PHE A 150 -14.03 12.06 0.40
N LEU A 151 -12.94 11.44 -0.01
CA LEU A 151 -12.83 10.85 -1.34
C LEU A 151 -13.84 9.69 -1.52
N ILE A 152 -13.95 8.77 -0.54
CA ILE A 152 -14.93 7.68 -0.58
C ILE A 152 -16.35 8.21 -0.49
N GLY A 153 -16.68 8.96 0.55
CA GLY A 153 -18.04 9.41 0.85
C GLY A 153 -18.57 10.49 -0.12
N GLY A 154 -17.68 11.29 -0.68
CA GLY A 154 -18.05 12.41 -1.55
C GLY A 154 -18.09 12.09 -3.03
N TYR A 155 -17.23 11.21 -3.51
CA TYR A 155 -17.08 10.92 -4.94
C TYR A 155 -17.35 9.47 -5.29
N GLY A 156 -17.46 8.59 -4.32
CA GLY A 156 -17.77 7.18 -4.51
C GLY A 156 -19.19 6.93 -5.02
N THR A 157 -19.52 5.65 -5.20
CA THR A 157 -20.82 5.15 -5.71
C THR A 157 -21.46 4.19 -4.70
N GLY A 158 -22.73 3.85 -4.90
CA GLY A 158 -23.47 2.93 -4.04
C GLY A 158 -23.55 3.41 -2.59
N GLU A 159 -23.30 2.50 -1.63
CA GLU A 159 -23.38 2.76 -0.19
C GLU A 159 -22.13 3.54 0.34
N ARG A 160 -21.66 4.51 -0.45
CA ARG A 160 -20.43 5.27 -0.21
C ARG A 160 -20.33 5.90 1.18
N SER A 161 -21.44 6.38 1.73
CA SER A 161 -21.44 7.01 3.06
C SER A 161 -21.23 5.98 4.16
N ALA A 162 -21.90 4.84 4.09
CA ALA A 162 -21.73 3.76 5.07
C ALA A 162 -20.32 3.16 4.97
N ALA A 163 -19.80 2.96 3.76
CA ALA A 163 -18.45 2.49 3.53
C ALA A 163 -17.37 3.44 4.09
N ALA A 164 -17.53 4.75 3.88
CA ALA A 164 -16.63 5.77 4.41
C ALA A 164 -16.66 5.80 5.95
N VAL A 165 -17.85 5.74 6.57
CA VAL A 165 -17.99 5.70 8.03
C VAL A 165 -17.37 4.42 8.61
N LYS A 166 -17.61 3.26 7.99
CA LYS A 166 -17.03 1.98 8.41
C LYS A 166 -15.50 2.04 8.37
N PHE A 167 -14.91 2.53 7.27
CA PHE A 167 -13.48 2.76 7.14
C PHE A 167 -12.95 3.64 8.28
N LEU A 168 -13.62 4.77 8.55
CA LEU A 168 -13.21 5.72 9.58
C LEU A 168 -13.26 5.09 10.97
N ILE A 169 -14.35 4.41 11.34
CA ILE A 169 -14.51 3.80 12.67
C ILE A 169 -13.44 2.72 12.91
N TYR A 170 -13.21 1.83 11.92
CA TYR A 170 -12.17 0.80 12.04
C TYR A 170 -10.78 1.41 12.25
N SER A 171 -10.44 2.42 11.43
CA SER A 171 -9.13 3.06 11.49
C SER A 171 -8.94 3.85 12.78
N LEU A 172 -9.93 4.63 13.23
CA LEU A 172 -9.88 5.38 14.49
C LEU A 172 -9.77 4.46 15.71
N PHE A 173 -10.51 3.33 15.72
CA PHE A 173 -10.40 2.37 16.81
C PHE A 173 -8.97 1.85 16.97
N GLY A 174 -8.33 1.44 15.87
CA GLY A 174 -6.93 1.03 15.88
C GLY A 174 -5.98 2.15 16.30
N GLY A 175 -6.17 3.34 15.73
CA GLY A 175 -5.35 4.51 16.03
C GLY A 175 -5.43 4.94 17.50
N LEU A 176 -6.57 4.86 18.15
CA LEU A 176 -6.71 5.15 19.58
C LEU A 176 -5.96 4.14 20.46
N LEU A 177 -5.92 2.86 20.07
CA LEU A 177 -5.10 1.86 20.78
C LEU A 177 -3.60 2.15 20.61
N MET A 178 -3.19 2.53 19.41
CA MET A 178 -1.80 2.94 19.15
C MET A 178 -1.45 4.21 19.93
N LEU A 179 -2.33 5.20 20.00
CA LEU A 179 -2.12 6.42 20.80
C LEU A 179 -1.90 6.11 22.27
N ALA A 180 -2.70 5.21 22.85
CA ALA A 180 -2.52 4.79 24.23
C ALA A 180 -1.12 4.19 24.47
N SER A 181 -0.64 3.36 23.53
CA SER A 181 0.70 2.80 23.57
C SER A 181 1.80 3.86 23.39
N ILE A 182 1.60 4.85 22.53
CA ILE A 182 2.53 5.98 22.33
C ILE A 182 2.64 6.83 23.60
N ILE A 183 1.53 7.13 24.25
CA ILE A 183 1.52 7.88 25.53
C ILE A 183 2.27 7.09 26.61
N ALA A 184 2.05 5.78 26.69
CA ALA A 184 2.76 4.93 27.65
C ALA A 184 4.28 4.94 27.39
N LEU A 185 4.73 4.83 26.14
CA LEU A 185 6.15 4.95 25.77
C LEU A 185 6.74 6.30 26.20
N TYR A 186 6.01 7.38 25.96
CA TYR A 186 6.41 8.74 26.37
C TYR A 186 6.61 8.86 27.88
N VAL A 187 5.64 8.33 28.67
CA VAL A 187 5.75 8.35 30.14
C VAL A 187 6.94 7.52 30.61
N MET A 188 7.16 6.35 30.02
CA MET A 188 8.26 5.47 30.36
C MET A 188 9.61 6.09 29.99
N SER A 189 9.73 6.76 28.85
CA SER A 189 10.97 7.46 28.46
C SER A 189 11.36 8.53 29.48
N GLY A 190 10.37 9.24 30.05
CA GLY A 190 10.60 10.23 31.10
C GLY A 190 11.25 9.67 32.37
N ALA A 191 10.95 8.41 32.71
CA ALA A 191 11.55 7.71 33.84
C ALA A 191 12.97 7.17 33.56
N GLN A 192 13.38 7.10 32.29
CA GLN A 192 14.63 6.46 31.84
C GLN A 192 15.61 7.42 31.11
N GLY A 193 15.50 8.72 31.30
CA GLY A 193 16.49 9.64 30.73
C GLY A 193 15.91 10.91 30.10
N GLY A 194 14.60 11.04 30.03
CA GLY A 194 13.90 12.22 29.52
C GLY A 194 12.80 11.89 28.52
N HIS A 195 11.74 12.69 28.58
CA HIS A 195 10.59 12.52 27.71
C HIS A 195 10.96 12.72 26.23
N THR A 196 10.63 11.73 25.38
CA THR A 196 10.93 11.77 23.95
C THR A 196 9.92 10.97 23.14
N PHE A 197 9.76 11.35 21.86
CA PHE A 197 9.06 10.58 20.83
C PHE A 197 10.01 10.13 19.71
N ASP A 198 11.30 10.34 19.86
CA ASP A 198 12.31 9.89 18.91
C ASP A 198 12.32 8.36 18.85
N LEU A 199 12.13 7.80 17.65
CA LEU A 199 12.00 6.36 17.44
C LEU A 199 13.26 5.59 17.92
N GLN A 200 14.45 6.13 17.64
CA GLN A 200 15.71 5.48 18.00
C GLN A 200 15.88 5.48 19.53
N ALA A 201 15.57 6.59 20.18
CA ALA A 201 15.64 6.67 21.64
C ALA A 201 14.62 5.73 22.31
N LEU A 202 13.39 5.68 21.79
CA LEU A 202 12.35 4.79 22.31
C LEU A 202 12.67 3.29 22.11
N SER A 203 13.41 2.93 21.08
CA SER A 203 13.86 1.54 20.85
C SER A 203 14.85 1.02 21.87
N GLN A 204 15.49 1.92 22.65
CA GLN A 204 16.46 1.58 23.68
C GLN A 204 15.83 1.48 25.09
N LEU A 205 14.51 1.72 25.22
CA LEU A 205 13.84 1.64 26.51
C LEU A 205 13.84 0.22 27.07
N GLU A 206 14.21 0.11 28.33
CA GLU A 206 14.08 -1.15 29.07
C GLU A 206 12.61 -1.36 29.45
N MET A 207 12.03 -2.47 29.00
CA MET A 207 10.65 -2.82 29.23
C MET A 207 10.50 -4.27 29.67
N SER A 208 9.63 -4.52 30.66
CA SER A 208 9.25 -5.91 30.99
C SER A 208 8.54 -6.56 29.78
N SER A 209 8.63 -7.87 29.65
CA SER A 209 7.95 -8.63 28.60
C SER A 209 6.44 -8.36 28.57
N THR A 210 5.82 -8.25 29.74
CA THR A 210 4.39 -7.94 29.86
C THR A 210 4.06 -6.58 29.29
N THR A 211 4.86 -5.56 29.62
CA THR A 211 4.69 -4.19 29.08
C THR A 211 4.87 -4.18 27.58
N GLN A 212 5.95 -4.80 27.06
CA GLN A 212 6.17 -4.92 25.62
C GLN A 212 4.96 -5.55 24.91
N ASN A 213 4.40 -6.64 25.48
CA ASN A 213 3.26 -7.32 24.89
C ASN A 213 2.01 -6.42 24.77
N PHE A 214 1.68 -5.65 25.79
CA PHE A 214 0.52 -4.75 25.74
C PHE A 214 0.74 -3.60 24.75
N LEU A 215 1.92 -2.98 24.77
CA LEU A 215 2.22 -1.87 23.85
C LEU A 215 2.31 -2.33 22.40
N PHE A 216 2.91 -3.49 22.16
CA PHE A 216 2.93 -4.15 20.86
C PHE A 216 1.52 -4.36 20.31
N LEU A 217 0.60 -4.89 21.13
CA LEU A 217 -0.77 -5.13 20.68
C LEU A 217 -1.48 -3.85 20.26
N GLY A 218 -1.26 -2.73 20.95
CA GLY A 218 -1.83 -1.44 20.55
C GLY A 218 -1.36 -0.98 19.17
N PHE A 219 -0.06 -1.11 18.88
CA PHE A 219 0.49 -0.82 17.56
C PHE A 219 0.05 -1.87 16.52
N PHE A 220 0.18 -3.15 16.83
CA PHE A 220 -0.11 -4.23 15.90
C PHE A 220 -1.57 -4.25 15.45
N ILE A 221 -2.54 -4.04 16.35
CA ILE A 221 -3.96 -4.00 16.00
C ILE A 221 -4.23 -2.82 15.05
N ALA A 222 -3.66 -1.64 15.32
CA ALA A 222 -3.80 -0.48 14.42
C ALA A 222 -3.27 -0.81 13.00
N PHE A 223 -2.11 -1.43 12.94
CA PHE A 223 -1.49 -1.81 11.67
C PHE A 223 -2.20 -2.97 10.98
N ALA A 224 -2.70 -3.96 11.73
CA ALA A 224 -3.48 -5.08 11.20
C ALA A 224 -4.86 -4.67 10.67
N ILE A 225 -5.46 -3.59 11.22
CA ILE A 225 -6.64 -2.95 10.64
C ILE A 225 -6.28 -2.31 9.31
N LYS A 226 -5.19 -1.52 9.28
CA LYS A 226 -4.75 -0.77 8.09
C LYS A 226 -4.29 -1.71 6.98
N ALA A 227 -3.49 -2.72 7.30
CA ALA A 227 -3.01 -3.78 6.41
C ALA A 227 -3.97 -4.97 6.36
N PRO A 228 -5.20 -4.79 6.06
CA PRO A 228 -6.44 -5.55 6.25
C PRO A 228 -6.24 -7.06 6.57
N LEU A 229 -5.63 -7.35 7.71
CA LEU A 229 -5.38 -8.71 8.15
C LEU A 229 -6.67 -9.32 8.73
N TRP A 230 -6.93 -10.59 8.46
CA TRP A 230 -8.05 -11.30 9.09
C TRP A 230 -7.88 -11.31 10.63
N PRO A 231 -8.92 -11.04 11.44
CA PRO A 231 -10.32 -10.76 11.10
C PRO A 231 -10.64 -9.25 10.92
N LEU A 232 -9.66 -8.36 10.93
CA LEU A 232 -9.82 -6.90 10.98
C LEU A 232 -10.00 -6.23 9.59
N HIS A 233 -10.26 -7.02 8.54
CA HIS A 233 -10.25 -6.63 7.12
C HIS A 233 -11.59 -6.15 6.57
N THR A 234 -12.71 -6.32 7.29
CA THR A 234 -14.06 -6.23 6.69
C THR A 234 -14.48 -4.85 6.19
N TRP A 235 -13.75 -3.81 6.55
CA TRP A 235 -13.96 -2.45 6.05
C TRP A 235 -13.49 -2.27 4.61
N LEU A 236 -12.44 -3.01 4.19
CA LEU A 236 -11.74 -2.80 2.92
C LEU A 236 -12.61 -3.13 1.69
N PRO A 237 -13.30 -4.29 1.58
CA PRO A 237 -14.13 -4.58 0.42
C PRO A 237 -15.24 -3.56 0.21
N ASP A 238 -15.83 -3.03 1.28
CA ASP A 238 -16.88 -2.02 1.19
C ASP A 238 -16.31 -0.66 0.76
N ALA A 239 -15.19 -0.24 1.35
CA ALA A 239 -14.52 1.01 0.98
C ALA A 239 -14.04 0.99 -0.48
N ALA A 240 -13.35 -0.08 -0.89
CA ALA A 240 -12.79 -0.20 -2.24
C ALA A 240 -13.86 -0.32 -3.32
N SER A 241 -14.96 -1.04 -3.07
CA SER A 241 -16.04 -1.17 -4.05
C SER A 241 -16.85 0.12 -4.19
N SER A 242 -16.97 0.91 -3.12
CA SER A 242 -17.69 2.19 -3.15
C SER A 242 -16.83 3.34 -3.69
N ALA A 243 -15.53 3.36 -3.44
CA ALA A 243 -14.62 4.41 -3.91
C ALA A 243 -14.54 4.50 -5.43
N THR A 244 -14.11 5.66 -5.96
CA THR A 244 -13.73 5.77 -7.37
C THR A 244 -12.50 4.89 -7.64
N PRO A 245 -12.29 4.41 -8.88
CA PRO A 245 -11.12 3.58 -9.20
C PRO A 245 -9.79 4.21 -8.78
N GLY A 246 -9.57 5.49 -9.05
CA GLY A 246 -8.36 6.21 -8.62
C GLY A 246 -8.21 6.29 -7.10
N THR A 247 -9.31 6.54 -6.38
CA THR A 247 -9.30 6.50 -4.91
C THR A 247 -8.98 5.09 -4.40
N SER A 248 -9.51 4.05 -5.03
CA SER A 248 -9.21 2.65 -4.68
C SER A 248 -7.73 2.31 -4.91
N VAL A 249 -7.12 2.87 -5.97
CA VAL A 249 -5.67 2.74 -6.21
C VAL A 249 -4.86 3.36 -5.06
N LEU A 250 -5.19 4.57 -4.62
CA LEU A 250 -4.50 5.21 -3.50
C LEU A 250 -4.73 4.44 -2.19
N LEU A 251 -5.94 3.94 -1.97
CA LEU A 251 -6.29 3.18 -0.77
C LEU A 251 -5.54 1.85 -0.70
N LEU A 252 -5.68 0.99 -1.73
CA LEU A 252 -5.09 -0.35 -1.74
C LEU A 252 -3.66 -0.37 -2.30
N GLY A 253 -3.30 0.59 -3.13
CA GLY A 253 -1.94 0.71 -3.67
C GLY A 253 -0.95 1.29 -2.67
N VAL A 254 -1.37 2.22 -1.80
CA VAL A 254 -0.47 2.97 -0.93
C VAL A 254 -0.86 2.89 0.55
N LEU A 255 -2.08 3.30 0.93
CA LEU A 255 -2.44 3.46 2.34
C LEU A 255 -2.37 2.15 3.14
N ASP A 256 -2.76 1.04 2.54
CA ASP A 256 -2.69 -0.27 3.21
C ASP A 256 -1.25 -0.65 3.59
N LYS A 257 -0.25 -0.19 2.78
CA LYS A 257 1.18 -0.42 3.06
C LYS A 257 1.68 0.33 4.28
N VAL A 258 1.00 1.39 4.69
CA VAL A 258 1.33 2.08 5.94
C VAL A 258 1.18 1.13 7.14
N GLY A 259 0.21 0.19 7.10
CA GLY A 259 0.08 -0.84 8.13
C GLY A 259 1.27 -1.80 8.14
N THR A 260 1.62 -2.37 6.99
CA THR A 260 2.77 -3.30 6.90
C THR A 260 4.11 -2.61 7.15
N PHE A 261 4.28 -1.37 6.67
CA PHE A 261 5.44 -0.55 7.01
C PHE A 261 5.51 -0.28 8.52
N GLY A 262 4.38 0.01 9.16
CA GLY A 262 4.29 0.21 10.60
C GLY A 262 4.65 -1.04 11.39
N MET A 263 4.27 -2.23 10.92
CA MET A 263 4.71 -3.49 11.54
C MET A 263 6.23 -3.60 11.53
N ILE A 264 6.89 -3.27 10.41
CA ILE A 264 8.36 -3.28 10.31
C ILE A 264 8.97 -2.18 11.18
N ARG A 265 8.56 -0.94 10.98
CA ARG A 265 9.20 0.26 11.54
C ARG A 265 8.98 0.40 13.04
N TYR A 266 7.83 -0.01 13.55
CA TYR A 266 7.45 0.21 14.96
C TYR A 266 7.30 -1.10 15.73
N CYS A 267 6.59 -2.11 15.22
CA CYS A 267 6.42 -3.36 15.97
C CYS A 267 7.73 -4.11 16.15
N LEU A 268 8.49 -4.32 15.06
CA LEU A 268 9.75 -5.05 15.14
C LEU A 268 10.83 -4.25 15.89
N THR A 269 10.89 -2.94 15.69
CA THR A 269 11.97 -2.10 16.25
C THR A 269 11.74 -1.76 17.72
N LEU A 270 10.50 -1.38 18.12
CA LEU A 270 10.22 -0.97 19.49
C LEU A 270 9.94 -2.15 20.42
N PHE A 271 9.45 -3.28 19.89
CA PHE A 271 8.99 -4.40 20.69
C PHE A 271 9.53 -5.73 20.17
N PRO A 272 10.87 -5.93 20.12
CA PRO A 272 11.46 -7.13 19.55
C PRO A 272 11.01 -8.43 20.25
N GLU A 273 10.94 -8.45 21.58
CA GLU A 273 10.56 -9.65 22.32
C GLU A 273 9.05 -9.97 22.18
N ALA A 274 8.20 -8.94 22.19
CA ALA A 274 6.77 -9.13 21.92
C ALA A 274 6.53 -9.60 20.48
N SER A 275 7.28 -9.06 19.51
CA SER A 275 7.22 -9.51 18.11
C SER A 275 7.54 -10.99 17.97
N LYS A 276 8.57 -11.49 18.67
CA LYS A 276 8.91 -12.93 18.74
C LYS A 276 7.77 -13.73 19.38
N THR A 277 7.24 -13.26 20.49
CA THR A 277 6.15 -13.93 21.25
C THR A 277 4.89 -14.08 20.41
N PHE A 278 4.50 -13.04 19.66
CA PHE A 278 3.27 -13.07 18.87
C PHE A 278 3.44 -13.62 17.44
N THR A 279 4.68 -13.84 16.98
CA THR A 279 4.94 -14.37 15.63
C THR A 279 4.13 -15.65 15.32
N PRO A 280 4.03 -16.67 16.18
CA PRO A 280 3.24 -17.87 15.87
C PRO A 280 1.77 -17.54 15.60
N LEU A 281 1.16 -16.68 16.39
CA LEU A 281 -0.22 -16.24 16.18
C LEU A 281 -0.35 -15.45 14.87
N ILE A 282 0.56 -14.52 14.63
CA ILE A 282 0.54 -13.67 13.42
C ILE A 282 0.71 -14.52 12.16
N MET A 283 1.57 -15.53 12.18
CA MET A 283 1.75 -16.46 11.08
C MET A 283 0.46 -17.23 10.75
N VAL A 284 -0.28 -17.67 11.78
CA VAL A 284 -1.59 -18.29 11.58
C VAL A 284 -2.60 -17.31 10.98
N LEU A 285 -2.69 -16.07 11.51
CA LEU A 285 -3.58 -15.04 10.97
C LEU A 285 -3.24 -14.69 9.51
N ALA A 286 -1.95 -14.65 9.17
CA ALA A 286 -1.48 -14.40 7.81
C ALA A 286 -1.92 -15.53 6.86
N VAL A 287 -1.75 -16.80 7.24
CA VAL A 287 -2.20 -17.95 6.44
C VAL A 287 -3.73 -17.96 6.30
N ILE A 288 -4.47 -17.66 7.37
CA ILE A 288 -5.93 -17.52 7.28
C ILE A 288 -6.29 -16.41 6.29
N SER A 289 -5.63 -15.24 6.33
CA SER A 289 -5.88 -14.14 5.40
C SER A 289 -5.64 -14.56 3.95
N ILE A 290 -4.57 -15.32 3.68
CA ILE A 290 -4.25 -15.83 2.34
C ILE A 290 -5.40 -16.69 1.81
N VAL A 291 -5.76 -17.73 2.56
CA VAL A 291 -6.75 -18.72 2.10
C VAL A 291 -8.16 -18.15 2.10
N TYR A 292 -8.55 -17.49 3.19
CA TYR A 292 -9.88 -16.87 3.33
C TYR A 292 -10.11 -15.78 2.30
N GLY A 293 -9.14 -14.86 2.13
CA GLY A 293 -9.24 -13.79 1.14
C GLY A 293 -9.38 -14.34 -0.29
N ALA A 294 -8.62 -15.37 -0.63
CA ALA A 294 -8.68 -16.03 -1.93
C ALA A 294 -10.03 -16.74 -2.16
N ILE A 295 -10.54 -17.47 -1.18
CA ILE A 295 -11.85 -18.16 -1.29
C ILE A 295 -12.97 -17.14 -1.48
N LEU A 296 -12.95 -16.04 -0.72
CA LEU A 296 -13.96 -14.99 -0.86
C LEU A 296 -13.85 -14.25 -2.20
N ALA A 297 -12.63 -14.05 -2.72
CA ALA A 297 -12.44 -13.48 -4.05
C ALA A 297 -13.08 -14.33 -5.15
N ILE A 298 -12.94 -15.67 -5.10
CA ILE A 298 -13.58 -16.60 -6.06
C ILE A 298 -15.10 -16.42 -6.08
N GLY A 299 -15.73 -16.19 -4.93
CA GLY A 299 -17.17 -16.03 -4.80
C GLY A 299 -17.75 -14.66 -5.21
N GLN A 300 -16.89 -13.68 -5.51
CA GLN A 300 -17.37 -12.33 -5.82
C GLN A 300 -18.03 -12.22 -7.19
N LYS A 301 -19.12 -11.45 -7.24
CA LYS A 301 -19.81 -11.07 -8.48
C LYS A 301 -19.45 -9.66 -8.95
N ASP A 302 -19.01 -8.81 -8.05
CA ASP A 302 -18.57 -7.42 -8.29
C ASP A 302 -17.05 -7.38 -8.51
N LEU A 303 -16.61 -6.74 -9.60
CA LEU A 303 -15.22 -6.70 -10.00
C LEU A 303 -14.34 -5.96 -8.99
N LYS A 304 -14.80 -4.82 -8.43
CA LYS A 304 -14.01 -4.07 -7.45
C LYS A 304 -13.91 -4.80 -6.11
N ARG A 305 -14.98 -5.49 -5.67
CA ARG A 305 -14.93 -6.32 -4.47
C ARG A 305 -14.02 -7.52 -4.65
N LEU A 306 -14.00 -8.13 -5.84
CA LEU A 306 -13.04 -9.20 -6.15
C LEU A 306 -11.61 -8.70 -5.93
N ILE A 307 -11.23 -7.58 -6.54
CA ILE A 307 -9.89 -7.00 -6.40
C ILE A 307 -9.57 -6.68 -4.92
N ALA A 308 -10.53 -6.21 -4.14
CA ALA A 308 -10.34 -5.97 -2.72
C ALA A 308 -10.05 -7.26 -1.93
N PHE A 309 -10.76 -8.36 -2.19
CA PHE A 309 -10.50 -9.64 -1.54
C PHE A 309 -9.18 -10.28 -1.97
N THR A 310 -8.76 -10.09 -3.23
CA THR A 310 -7.41 -10.52 -3.65
C THR A 310 -6.33 -9.80 -2.85
N SER A 311 -6.51 -8.50 -2.57
CA SER A 311 -5.58 -7.72 -1.75
C SER A 311 -5.49 -8.25 -0.31
N ILE A 312 -6.60 -8.67 0.32
CA ILE A 312 -6.58 -9.29 1.65
C ILE A 312 -5.69 -10.54 1.65
N SER A 313 -5.79 -11.37 0.60
CA SER A 313 -4.91 -12.53 0.42
C SER A 313 -3.44 -12.13 0.30
N HIS A 314 -3.12 -11.13 -0.53
CA HIS A 314 -1.76 -10.65 -0.71
C HIS A 314 -1.16 -10.02 0.55
N PHE A 315 -1.97 -9.31 1.36
CA PHE A 315 -1.51 -8.80 2.66
C PHE A 315 -1.20 -9.92 3.65
N GLY A 316 -1.84 -11.07 3.54
CA GLY A 316 -1.45 -12.29 4.26
C GLY A 316 -0.01 -12.70 3.92
N PHE A 317 0.36 -12.77 2.63
CA PHE A 317 1.74 -13.05 2.20
C PHE A 317 2.73 -11.99 2.70
N ILE A 318 2.40 -10.71 2.57
CA ILE A 318 3.28 -9.62 3.04
C ILE A 318 3.52 -9.74 4.54
N THR A 319 2.46 -9.92 5.34
CA THR A 319 2.57 -10.07 6.79
C THR A 319 3.37 -11.33 7.17
N MET A 320 3.16 -12.43 6.46
CA MET A 320 3.92 -13.67 6.66
C MET A 320 5.42 -13.45 6.41
N GLY A 321 5.79 -12.73 5.35
CA GLY A 321 7.19 -12.40 5.05
C GLY A 321 7.83 -11.48 6.07
N ILE A 322 7.09 -10.50 6.63
CA ILE A 322 7.56 -9.61 7.69
C ILE A 322 7.91 -10.41 8.96
N PHE A 323 7.03 -11.33 9.37
CA PHE A 323 7.18 -12.11 10.59
C PHE A 323 7.87 -13.48 10.38
N ALA A 324 8.36 -13.77 9.18
CA ALA A 324 9.20 -14.95 8.92
C ALA A 324 10.55 -14.89 9.65
N MET A 325 10.96 -13.71 10.12
CA MET A 325 12.23 -13.45 10.83
C MET A 325 13.45 -13.93 10.03
N THR A 326 13.40 -13.72 8.71
CA THR A 326 14.51 -13.96 7.76
C THR A 326 14.69 -12.75 6.87
N SER A 327 15.94 -12.41 6.52
CA SER A 327 16.22 -11.28 5.61
C SER A 327 15.57 -11.47 4.25
N GLN A 328 15.53 -12.69 3.75
CA GLN A 328 14.89 -13.01 2.46
C GLN A 328 13.37 -12.82 2.50
N GLY A 329 12.69 -13.31 3.56
CA GLY A 329 11.24 -13.12 3.73
C GLY A 329 10.87 -11.65 3.87
N HIS A 330 11.66 -10.90 4.64
CA HIS A 330 11.48 -9.48 4.87
C HIS A 330 11.71 -8.64 3.58
N SER A 331 12.77 -8.94 2.83
CA SER A 331 13.02 -8.33 1.51
C SER A 331 11.90 -8.64 0.53
N GLY A 332 11.44 -9.90 0.51
CA GLY A 332 10.30 -10.33 -0.29
C GLY A 332 9.02 -9.58 0.07
N ALA A 333 8.72 -9.41 1.36
CA ALA A 333 7.56 -8.66 1.83
C ALA A 333 7.61 -7.19 1.41
N THR A 334 8.77 -6.53 1.53
CA THR A 334 8.95 -5.13 1.12
C THR A 334 8.81 -4.97 -0.39
N LEU A 335 9.44 -5.85 -1.17
CA LEU A 335 9.26 -5.87 -2.62
C LEU A 335 7.81 -6.16 -3.01
N TYR A 336 7.12 -7.01 -2.24
CA TYR A 336 5.70 -7.30 -2.48
C TYR A 336 4.81 -6.09 -2.22
N MET A 337 5.08 -5.27 -1.21
CA MET A 337 4.36 -4.02 -1.00
C MET A 337 4.41 -3.14 -2.26
N PHE A 338 5.58 -3.01 -2.88
CA PHE A 338 5.76 -2.25 -4.12
C PHE A 338 5.01 -2.89 -5.30
N ASN A 339 5.25 -4.16 -5.55
CA ASN A 339 4.68 -4.89 -6.69
C ASN A 339 3.16 -5.00 -6.62
N HIS A 340 2.61 -5.27 -5.43
CA HIS A 340 1.19 -5.26 -5.17
C HIS A 340 0.56 -3.88 -5.42
N GLY A 341 1.27 -2.79 -5.09
CA GLY A 341 0.83 -1.43 -5.38
C GLY A 341 0.54 -1.24 -6.87
N PHE A 342 1.46 -1.66 -7.75
CA PHE A 342 1.31 -1.51 -9.20
C PHE A 342 0.33 -2.53 -9.81
N SER A 343 0.35 -3.79 -9.40
CA SER A 343 -0.59 -4.80 -9.95
C SER A 343 -2.04 -4.51 -9.56
N THR A 344 -2.28 -4.09 -8.32
CA THR A 344 -3.61 -3.67 -7.87
C THR A 344 -4.06 -2.37 -8.52
N ALA A 345 -3.14 -1.40 -8.72
CA ALA A 345 -3.42 -0.18 -9.47
C ALA A 345 -3.86 -0.52 -10.90
N ALA A 346 -3.15 -1.40 -11.59
CA ALA A 346 -3.51 -1.84 -12.94
C ALA A 346 -4.92 -2.43 -12.99
N LEU A 347 -5.28 -3.31 -12.04
CA LEU A 347 -6.60 -3.93 -11.98
C LEU A 347 -7.71 -2.90 -11.72
N PHE A 348 -7.53 -1.97 -10.76
CA PHE A 348 -8.54 -0.94 -10.49
C PHE A 348 -8.69 0.08 -11.62
N ILE A 349 -7.58 0.49 -12.25
CA ILE A 349 -7.60 1.44 -13.35
C ILE A 349 -8.33 0.82 -14.56
N VAL A 350 -7.89 -0.35 -15.02
CA VAL A 350 -8.48 -0.97 -16.20
C VAL A 350 -9.90 -1.47 -15.90
N GLY A 351 -10.12 -2.11 -14.75
CA GLY A 351 -11.46 -2.50 -14.30
C GLY A 351 -12.40 -1.31 -14.15
N GLY A 352 -11.90 -0.17 -13.66
CA GLY A 352 -12.65 1.08 -13.59
C GLY A 352 -13.08 1.60 -14.97
N TRP A 353 -12.20 1.54 -15.96
CA TRP A 353 -12.53 1.90 -17.34
C TRP A 353 -13.53 0.93 -17.98
N MET A 354 -13.44 -0.37 -17.67
CA MET A 354 -14.45 -1.35 -18.09
C MET A 354 -15.81 -1.01 -17.49
N ILE A 355 -15.87 -0.74 -16.19
CA ILE A 355 -17.09 -0.37 -15.46
C ILE A 355 -17.68 0.94 -16.01
N ALA A 356 -16.85 1.97 -16.23
CA ALA A 356 -17.29 3.27 -16.74
C ALA A 356 -17.93 3.17 -18.14
N ARG A 357 -17.43 2.27 -19.00
CA ARG A 357 -17.98 2.05 -20.35
C ARG A 357 -19.24 1.20 -20.33
N ARG A 358 -19.26 0.16 -19.51
CA ARG A 358 -20.42 -0.76 -19.42
C ARG A 358 -21.55 -0.24 -18.55
N GLY A 359 -21.23 0.64 -17.58
CA GLY A 359 -22.20 1.11 -16.58
C GLY A 359 -22.54 0.08 -15.51
N SER A 360 -21.77 -1.02 -15.37
CA SER A 360 -21.96 -2.07 -14.39
C SER A 360 -20.62 -2.59 -13.88
N SER A 361 -20.55 -2.96 -12.59
CA SER A 361 -19.40 -3.62 -11.98
C SER A 361 -19.56 -5.15 -11.88
N THR A 362 -20.70 -5.68 -12.31
CA THR A 362 -21.02 -7.11 -12.28
C THR A 362 -20.17 -7.85 -13.32
N ILE A 363 -19.41 -8.85 -12.90
CA ILE A 363 -18.48 -9.60 -13.78
C ILE A 363 -19.24 -10.30 -14.93
N ALA A 364 -20.48 -10.76 -14.67
CA ALA A 364 -21.30 -11.44 -15.69
C ALA A 364 -21.79 -10.52 -16.81
N ASP A 365 -21.77 -9.21 -16.61
CA ASP A 365 -22.17 -8.22 -17.63
C ASP A 365 -21.06 -7.97 -18.66
N PHE A 366 -19.84 -8.42 -18.40
CA PHE A 366 -18.73 -8.42 -19.35
C PHE A 366 -18.69 -9.75 -20.11
N GLY A 367 -18.25 -9.70 -21.35
CA GLY A 367 -18.08 -10.89 -22.20
C GLY A 367 -17.63 -10.48 -23.58
N GLY A 368 -16.69 -11.23 -24.17
CA GLY A 368 -16.16 -10.99 -25.49
C GLY A 368 -15.39 -9.69 -25.69
N LEU A 369 -14.93 -9.05 -24.61
CA LEU A 369 -14.25 -7.74 -24.66
C LEU A 369 -12.98 -7.76 -25.51
N GLN A 370 -12.32 -8.92 -25.63
CA GLN A 370 -11.14 -9.05 -26.47
C GLN A 370 -11.42 -8.71 -27.95
N ARG A 371 -12.63 -8.94 -28.43
CA ARG A 371 -13.05 -8.63 -29.81
C ARG A 371 -13.38 -7.17 -30.01
N VAL A 372 -13.93 -6.52 -28.99
CA VAL A 372 -14.49 -5.16 -29.07
C VAL A 372 -13.47 -4.12 -28.62
N THR A 373 -12.75 -4.40 -27.52
CA THR A 373 -11.80 -3.49 -26.89
C THR A 373 -10.47 -4.20 -26.63
N PRO A 374 -9.71 -4.57 -27.69
CA PRO A 374 -8.53 -5.44 -27.54
C PRO A 374 -7.44 -4.86 -26.65
N VAL A 375 -7.13 -3.56 -26.70
CA VAL A 375 -6.08 -2.96 -25.87
C VAL A 375 -6.48 -2.97 -24.41
N MET A 376 -7.72 -2.62 -24.08
CA MET A 376 -8.25 -2.67 -22.71
C MET A 376 -8.27 -4.12 -22.19
N ALA A 377 -8.71 -5.07 -23.00
CA ALA A 377 -8.75 -6.48 -22.65
C ALA A 377 -7.36 -7.05 -22.36
N TRP A 378 -6.35 -6.80 -23.20
CA TRP A 378 -4.99 -7.21 -22.95
C TRP A 378 -4.36 -6.54 -21.73
N SER A 379 -4.68 -5.27 -21.48
CA SER A 379 -4.26 -4.57 -20.25
C SER A 379 -4.86 -5.22 -19.01
N PHE A 380 -6.15 -5.57 -19.04
CA PHE A 380 -6.80 -6.29 -17.93
C PHE A 380 -6.21 -7.69 -17.72
N PHE A 381 -5.96 -8.43 -18.83
CA PHE A 381 -5.30 -9.72 -18.77
C PHE A 381 -3.92 -9.64 -18.11
N LEU A 382 -3.06 -8.72 -18.54
CA LEU A 382 -1.72 -8.55 -17.98
C LEU A 382 -1.76 -8.15 -16.50
N ALA A 383 -2.67 -7.25 -16.12
CA ALA A 383 -2.90 -6.88 -14.73
C ALA A 383 -3.32 -8.08 -13.87
N GLY A 384 -4.23 -8.91 -14.39
CA GLY A 384 -4.64 -10.16 -13.74
C GLY A 384 -3.49 -11.15 -13.59
N MET A 385 -2.71 -11.36 -14.66
CA MET A 385 -1.55 -12.26 -14.62
C MET A 385 -0.49 -11.78 -13.62
N SER A 386 -0.30 -10.47 -13.48
CA SER A 386 0.56 -9.92 -12.45
C SER A 386 0.01 -10.18 -11.04
N SER A 387 -1.29 -10.03 -10.84
CA SER A 387 -1.92 -10.25 -9.54
C SER A 387 -1.88 -11.71 -9.10
N LEU A 388 -1.93 -12.66 -10.03
CA LEU A 388 -1.77 -14.09 -9.72
C LEU A 388 -0.30 -14.54 -9.61
N ALA A 389 0.63 -13.60 -9.65
CA ALA A 389 2.08 -13.85 -9.55
C ALA A 389 2.62 -14.79 -10.66
N LEU A 390 2.24 -14.53 -11.93
CA LEU A 390 2.79 -15.29 -13.07
C LEU A 390 4.30 -15.04 -13.20
N PRO A 391 5.16 -16.09 -13.35
CA PRO A 391 6.58 -15.93 -13.62
C PRO A 391 6.86 -15.01 -14.81
N GLY A 392 7.81 -14.08 -14.66
CA GLY A 392 8.09 -13.02 -15.63
C GLY A 392 7.36 -11.71 -15.36
N LEU A 393 6.48 -11.66 -14.35
CA LEU A 393 5.84 -10.45 -13.85
C LEU A 393 6.26 -10.15 -12.42
N SER A 394 6.16 -8.90 -12.01
CA SER A 394 6.77 -8.37 -10.78
C SER A 394 6.35 -9.09 -9.50
N SER A 395 5.08 -9.44 -9.35
CA SER A 395 4.55 -10.04 -8.12
C SER A 395 5.13 -11.44 -7.85
N PHE A 396 5.49 -12.20 -8.90
CA PHE A 396 6.09 -13.53 -8.74
C PHE A 396 7.38 -13.48 -7.93
N VAL A 397 8.27 -12.55 -8.24
CA VAL A 397 9.56 -12.44 -7.56
C VAL A 397 9.37 -12.22 -6.06
N SER A 398 8.49 -11.31 -5.70
CA SER A 398 8.24 -10.99 -4.30
C SER A 398 7.55 -12.11 -3.54
N GLU A 399 6.56 -12.77 -4.15
CA GLU A 399 5.84 -13.89 -3.54
C GLU A 399 6.75 -15.10 -3.34
N PHE A 400 7.59 -15.40 -4.34
CA PHE A 400 8.59 -16.45 -4.26
C PHE A 400 9.59 -16.21 -3.12
N LEU A 401 10.11 -14.97 -2.99
CA LEU A 401 11.03 -14.61 -1.90
C LEU A 401 10.36 -14.75 -0.52
N VAL A 402 9.10 -14.35 -0.38
CA VAL A 402 8.34 -14.52 0.86
C VAL A 402 8.20 -16.00 1.20
N LEU A 403 7.80 -16.84 0.24
CA LEU A 403 7.59 -18.27 0.48
C LEU A 403 8.90 -18.97 0.85
N VAL A 404 9.97 -18.74 0.10
CA VAL A 404 11.27 -19.37 0.38
C VAL A 404 11.83 -18.87 1.72
N GLY A 405 11.78 -17.56 1.98
CA GLY A 405 12.22 -17.00 3.25
C GLY A 405 11.41 -17.52 4.45
N THR A 406 10.10 -17.70 4.27
CA THR A 406 9.24 -18.26 5.32
C THR A 406 9.50 -19.76 5.52
N PHE A 407 9.71 -20.51 4.44
CA PHE A 407 9.92 -21.96 4.51
C PHE A 407 11.10 -22.36 5.39
N THR A 408 12.15 -21.57 5.42
CA THR A 408 13.35 -21.88 6.22
C THR A 408 13.12 -21.91 7.73
N ARG A 409 12.10 -21.20 8.25
CA ARG A 409 11.73 -21.18 9.69
C ARG A 409 10.36 -21.73 9.98
N TYR A 410 9.41 -21.53 9.07
CA TYR A 410 7.99 -21.90 9.24
C TYR A 410 7.49 -22.72 8.05
N PRO A 411 8.05 -23.94 7.82
CA PRO A 411 7.76 -24.72 6.61
C PRO A 411 6.28 -25.06 6.47
N VAL A 412 5.59 -25.38 7.55
CA VAL A 412 4.14 -25.71 7.50
C VAL A 412 3.32 -24.54 7.00
N HIS A 413 3.59 -23.31 7.50
CA HIS A 413 2.88 -22.10 7.08
C HIS A 413 3.16 -21.79 5.60
N ALA A 414 4.41 -21.90 5.17
CA ALA A 414 4.80 -21.68 3.77
C ALA A 414 4.13 -22.69 2.81
N VAL A 415 4.06 -23.96 3.20
CA VAL A 415 3.36 -25.00 2.41
C VAL A 415 1.88 -24.69 2.29
N ILE A 416 1.21 -24.34 3.38
CA ILE A 416 -0.22 -23.99 3.34
C ILE A 416 -0.41 -22.71 2.49
N ALA A 417 0.45 -21.68 2.64
CA ALA A 417 0.39 -20.46 1.87
C ALA A 417 0.54 -20.72 0.36
N THR A 418 1.32 -21.73 -0.05
CA THR A 418 1.48 -22.11 -1.46
C THR A 418 0.14 -22.50 -2.11
N PHE A 419 -0.82 -23.08 -1.35
CA PHE A 419 -2.18 -23.29 -1.87
C PHE A 419 -2.89 -21.98 -2.23
N GLY A 420 -2.51 -20.87 -1.61
CA GLY A 420 -3.00 -19.54 -1.98
C GLY A 420 -2.72 -19.20 -3.44
N ILE A 421 -1.59 -19.65 -4.02
CA ILE A 421 -1.23 -19.46 -5.44
C ILE A 421 -2.23 -20.19 -6.33
N VAL A 422 -2.60 -21.43 -5.97
CA VAL A 422 -3.59 -22.21 -6.73
C VAL A 422 -4.96 -21.52 -6.70
N LEU A 423 -5.35 -20.99 -5.54
CA LEU A 423 -6.60 -20.23 -5.40
C LEU A 423 -6.50 -18.89 -6.16
N ALA A 424 -5.33 -18.27 -6.22
CA ALA A 424 -5.09 -17.05 -6.99
C ALA A 424 -5.33 -17.28 -8.50
N ALA A 425 -4.88 -18.42 -9.02
CA ALA A 425 -5.18 -18.79 -10.40
C ALA A 425 -6.71 -18.83 -10.65
N LEU A 426 -7.49 -19.39 -9.73
CA LEU A 426 -8.94 -19.46 -9.86
C LEU A 426 -9.61 -18.09 -9.83
N TYR A 427 -9.30 -17.26 -8.84
CA TYR A 427 -9.97 -15.96 -8.70
C TYR A 427 -9.55 -14.94 -9.77
N ILE A 428 -8.44 -15.15 -10.49
CA ILE A 428 -8.04 -14.30 -11.62
C ILE A 428 -8.51 -14.92 -12.96
N LEU A 429 -8.23 -16.19 -13.23
CA LEU A 429 -8.51 -16.77 -14.54
C LEU A 429 -10.01 -16.86 -14.84
N ILE A 430 -10.85 -17.15 -13.81
CA ILE A 430 -12.30 -17.24 -14.02
C ILE A 430 -12.90 -15.89 -14.47
N PRO A 431 -12.69 -14.74 -13.77
CA PRO A 431 -13.22 -13.47 -14.23
C PRO A 431 -12.57 -12.98 -15.54
N VAL A 432 -11.27 -13.24 -15.74
CA VAL A 432 -10.60 -12.91 -17.00
C VAL A 432 -11.23 -13.70 -18.16
N GLN A 433 -11.44 -15.00 -18.01
CA GLN A 433 -12.10 -15.81 -19.02
C GLN A 433 -13.51 -15.31 -19.32
N LYS A 434 -14.30 -15.03 -18.27
CA LYS A 434 -15.69 -14.57 -18.43
C LYS A 434 -15.76 -13.20 -19.10
N ALA A 435 -14.88 -12.26 -18.74
CA ALA A 435 -14.92 -10.90 -19.25
C ALA A 435 -14.34 -10.78 -20.66
N LEU A 436 -13.26 -11.48 -20.97
CA LEU A 436 -12.52 -11.28 -22.22
C LEU A 436 -12.95 -12.23 -23.34
N HIS A 437 -13.25 -13.48 -23.00
CA HIS A 437 -13.51 -14.52 -24.00
C HIS A 437 -15.00 -14.78 -24.22
N GLY A 438 -15.31 -15.70 -25.15
CA GLY A 438 -16.68 -16.08 -25.48
C GLY A 438 -17.39 -15.12 -26.45
N PRO A 439 -18.71 -15.26 -26.61
CA PRO A 439 -19.51 -14.34 -27.38
C PRO A 439 -19.59 -12.96 -26.69
N THR A 440 -19.72 -11.92 -27.49
CA THR A 440 -19.90 -10.57 -26.94
C THR A 440 -21.24 -10.48 -26.22
N THR A 441 -21.22 -10.11 -24.95
CA THR A 441 -22.46 -9.94 -24.16
C THR A 441 -23.28 -8.76 -24.72
N PRO A 442 -24.61 -8.85 -24.79
CA PRO A 442 -25.45 -7.75 -25.23
C PRO A 442 -25.17 -6.46 -24.48
N GLY A 443 -24.96 -5.37 -25.23
CA GLY A 443 -24.58 -4.06 -24.70
C GLY A 443 -23.09 -3.81 -24.63
N ASN A 444 -22.24 -4.76 -25.02
CA ASN A 444 -20.79 -4.57 -25.12
C ASN A 444 -20.32 -4.28 -26.55
N GLU A 445 -21.18 -4.46 -27.57
CA GLU A 445 -20.85 -4.39 -29.01
C GLU A 445 -20.31 -3.01 -29.43
N GLY A 446 -20.81 -1.96 -28.79
CA GLY A 446 -20.44 -0.56 -29.09
C GLY A 446 -19.40 0.07 -28.16
N LEU A 447 -18.76 -0.70 -27.28
CA LEU A 447 -17.80 -0.15 -26.34
C LEU A 447 -16.54 0.34 -27.06
N SER A 448 -16.07 1.53 -26.70
CA SER A 448 -14.82 2.09 -27.23
C SER A 448 -13.61 1.53 -26.50
N ASP A 449 -12.53 1.29 -27.23
CA ASP A 449 -11.23 0.88 -26.63
C ASP A 449 -10.53 2.07 -25.95
N LEU A 450 -9.36 1.83 -25.37
CA LEU A 450 -8.59 2.86 -24.67
C LEU A 450 -8.18 4.01 -25.58
N ASN A 451 -8.48 5.23 -25.15
CA ASN A 451 -8.01 6.44 -25.80
C ASN A 451 -6.53 6.72 -25.46
N LEU A 452 -5.93 7.74 -26.11
CA LEU A 452 -4.51 8.05 -25.95
C LEU A 452 -4.13 8.37 -24.48
N ARG A 453 -4.96 9.14 -23.77
CA ARG A 453 -4.72 9.47 -22.34
C ARG A 453 -4.68 8.22 -21.47
N GLU A 454 -5.64 7.32 -21.66
CA GLU A 454 -5.73 6.05 -20.92
C GLU A 454 -4.54 5.14 -21.22
N LYS A 455 -4.11 5.06 -22.48
CA LYS A 455 -2.89 4.33 -22.87
C LYS A 455 -1.64 4.92 -22.21
N VAL A 456 -1.49 6.24 -22.20
CA VAL A 456 -0.37 6.93 -21.52
C VAL A 456 -0.41 6.71 -20.01
N ALA A 457 -1.59 6.67 -19.39
CA ALA A 457 -1.73 6.42 -17.96
C ALA A 457 -1.34 4.99 -17.55
N ILE A 458 -1.74 3.97 -18.35
CA ILE A 458 -1.51 2.57 -18.00
C ILE A 458 -0.12 2.07 -18.43
N ALA A 459 0.48 2.65 -19.45
CA ALA A 459 1.77 2.20 -19.99
C ALA A 459 2.90 2.13 -18.96
N PRO A 460 3.15 3.15 -18.09
CA PRO A 460 4.19 3.06 -17.08
C PRO A 460 3.92 1.98 -16.05
N VAL A 461 2.66 1.73 -15.69
CA VAL A 461 2.28 0.65 -14.77
C VAL A 461 2.65 -0.71 -15.36
N MET A 462 2.26 -0.95 -16.62
CA MET A 462 2.58 -2.20 -17.32
C MET A 462 4.08 -2.37 -17.53
N ALA A 463 4.79 -1.28 -17.85
CA ALA A 463 6.24 -1.30 -17.99
C ALA A 463 6.95 -1.69 -16.70
N ILE A 464 6.53 -1.12 -15.54
CA ILE A 464 7.09 -1.46 -14.22
C ILE A 464 6.81 -2.92 -13.86
N ILE A 465 5.58 -3.40 -14.08
CA ILE A 465 5.19 -4.79 -13.82
C ILE A 465 6.08 -5.76 -14.60
N ILE A 466 6.31 -5.51 -15.88
CA ILE A 466 7.14 -6.37 -16.74
C ILE A 466 8.62 -6.22 -16.35
N ALA A 467 9.12 -4.99 -16.24
CA ALA A 467 10.53 -4.74 -15.95
C ALA A 467 10.97 -5.39 -14.63
N LEU A 468 10.19 -5.27 -13.56
CA LEU A 468 10.52 -5.87 -12.26
C LEU A 468 10.29 -7.39 -12.22
N GLY A 469 9.55 -7.95 -13.16
CA GLY A 469 9.44 -9.39 -13.33
C GLY A 469 10.72 -10.02 -13.88
N PHE A 470 11.45 -9.29 -14.73
CA PHE A 470 12.72 -9.74 -15.31
C PHE A 470 13.95 -9.18 -14.58
N TYR A 471 13.88 -7.97 -14.05
CA TYR A 471 15.01 -7.29 -13.43
C TYR A 471 14.63 -6.56 -12.12
N PRO A 472 14.39 -7.31 -11.01
CA PRO A 472 14.03 -6.75 -9.71
C PRO A 472 15.20 -6.12 -8.96
N SER A 473 16.46 -6.37 -9.41
CA SER A 473 17.69 -5.94 -8.73
C SER A 473 17.76 -4.46 -8.34
N PRO A 474 17.25 -3.49 -9.14
CA PRO A 474 17.30 -2.08 -8.75
C PRO A 474 16.61 -1.79 -7.42
N LEU A 475 15.46 -2.45 -7.15
CA LEU A 475 14.76 -2.32 -5.88
C LEU A 475 15.38 -3.20 -4.79
N LEU A 476 15.73 -4.44 -5.10
CA LEU A 476 16.33 -5.35 -4.12
C LEU A 476 17.65 -4.84 -3.57
N ASN A 477 18.47 -4.17 -4.38
CA ASN A 477 19.73 -3.56 -3.93
C ASN A 477 19.51 -2.41 -2.91
N VAL A 478 18.32 -1.82 -2.89
CA VAL A 478 17.93 -0.81 -1.89
C VAL A 478 17.27 -1.47 -0.68
N ILE A 479 16.46 -2.51 -0.90
CA ILE A 479 15.68 -3.19 0.13
C ILE A 479 16.55 -4.10 1.00
N ASN A 480 17.43 -4.91 0.40
CA ASN A 480 18.15 -5.97 1.10
C ASN A 480 19.01 -5.48 2.28
N PRO A 481 19.81 -4.40 2.17
CA PRO A 481 20.61 -3.92 3.31
C PRO A 481 19.73 -3.51 4.49
N ALA A 482 18.65 -2.77 4.23
CA ALA A 482 17.73 -2.33 5.27
C ALA A 482 16.96 -3.51 5.90
N SER A 483 16.56 -4.51 5.10
CA SER A 483 15.89 -5.73 5.59
C SER A 483 16.81 -6.55 6.48
N ALA A 484 18.06 -6.77 6.07
CA ALA A 484 19.05 -7.49 6.85
C ALA A 484 19.35 -6.77 8.18
N HIS A 485 19.41 -5.44 8.15
CA HIS A 485 19.61 -4.63 9.36
C HIS A 485 18.47 -4.79 10.36
N VAL A 486 17.21 -4.72 9.94
CA VAL A 486 16.04 -4.94 10.82
C VAL A 486 16.08 -6.33 11.45
N ILE A 487 16.35 -7.37 10.67
CA ILE A 487 16.41 -8.76 11.18
C ILE A 487 17.56 -8.94 12.17
N ALA A 488 18.72 -8.34 11.92
CA ALA A 488 19.85 -8.34 12.84
C ALA A 488 19.53 -7.62 14.16
N GLN A 489 18.85 -6.47 14.11
CA GLN A 489 18.37 -5.76 15.30
C GLN A 489 17.41 -6.60 16.15
N MET A 490 16.62 -7.47 15.53
CA MET A 490 15.75 -8.44 16.21
C MET A 490 16.54 -9.59 16.86
N GLY A 491 17.85 -9.65 16.68
CA GLY A 491 18.69 -10.73 17.18
C GLY A 491 18.56 -12.05 16.41
N PHE A 492 18.09 -11.99 15.16
CA PHE A 492 18.04 -13.16 14.27
C PHE A 492 19.20 -13.15 13.28
N THR A 493 19.69 -14.34 12.97
CA THR A 493 20.58 -14.62 11.84
C THR A 493 19.84 -15.49 10.83
N ASP A 494 20.12 -15.28 9.57
CA ASP A 494 19.53 -16.13 8.52
C ASP A 494 19.98 -17.59 8.71
N PRO A 495 19.08 -18.57 8.50
CA PRO A 495 19.47 -19.97 8.51
C PRO A 495 20.58 -20.22 7.49
N ALA A 496 21.59 -20.98 7.89
CA ALA A 496 22.65 -21.39 6.96
C ALA A 496 22.02 -22.11 5.75
N PRO A 497 22.54 -21.90 4.53
CA PRO A 497 22.12 -22.70 3.40
C PRO A 497 22.26 -24.18 3.77
N THR A 498 21.20 -24.95 3.64
CA THR A 498 21.29 -26.41 3.75
C THR A 498 22.21 -26.87 2.63
N ASN A 499 23.50 -27.07 2.96
CA ASN A 499 24.37 -27.82 2.07
C ASN A 499 23.71 -29.17 1.90
N GLY A 500 23.10 -29.39 0.74
CA GLY A 500 22.59 -30.69 0.41
C GLY A 500 23.76 -31.68 0.58
N ASP A 501 23.64 -32.58 1.54
CA ASP A 501 24.55 -33.69 1.64
C ASP A 501 24.60 -34.32 0.25
N LYS A 502 25.81 -34.33 -0.28
CA LYS A 502 26.12 -34.91 -1.59
C LYS A 502 25.87 -36.40 -1.60
#